data_385c9475d34d2d83f53279736c1634aa
#
_entry.id   385c9475d34d2d83f53279736c1634aa
#
_cell.length_a   1.000
_cell.length_b   1.000
_cell.length_c   1.000
_cell.angle_alpha   90.00
_cell.angle_beta   90.00
_cell.angle_gamma   90.00
#
_symmetry.space_group_name_H-M   'P 1'
#
loop_
_entity.id
_entity.type
_entity.pdbx_description
1 polymer ?
#
loop_
_entity_poly.entity_id
_entity_poly.type
_entity_poly.pdbx_seq_one_letter_code
_entity_poly.pdbx_strand_id
1 'polypeptide(L)'
;MKTVMLLVILCQVGLCLFAQDTIPEPATQIRLALLAAPDDKKDSATVYGYSTNKELILLRKGTNELICLCDDPAQPGFSVACYHRDLEPFMQRGRELRKQGKSQEEIFNIREQEVKEGKLIMPKAPTSLFVYSANVKDYDPIKGEVKNGYLRSVIYIPYATAESTGLPLRPQAPGMPWLMNPGTHGAHIMINPK
;
A
#
# COMPACT_ATOMS: atom_id res chain seq x y z
N MET A 1 -44.67 27.21 -53.40
CA MET A 1 -43.25 26.78 -53.17
C MET A 1 -43.05 26.57 -51.68
N LYS A 2 -43.01 25.31 -51.24
CA LYS A 2 -42.79 24.92 -49.82
C LYS A 2 -41.34 24.46 -49.68
N THR A 3 -40.52 25.24 -48.97
CA THR A 3 -39.13 24.94 -48.72
C THR A 3 -39.05 23.97 -47.49
N VAL A 4 -38.62 22.76 -47.73
CA VAL A 4 -38.36 21.76 -46.67
C VAL A 4 -36.95 21.97 -46.17
N MET A 5 -36.84 22.40 -44.91
CA MET A 5 -35.57 22.59 -44.20
C MET A 5 -35.16 21.28 -43.57
N LEU A 6 -34.11 20.61 -44.12
CA LEU A 6 -33.58 19.36 -43.64
C LEU A 6 -32.67 19.64 -42.46
N LEU A 7 -33.10 19.25 -41.26
CA LEU A 7 -32.32 19.38 -40.02
C LEU A 7 -31.37 18.17 -39.87
N VAL A 8 -30.11 18.37 -40.13
CA VAL A 8 -29.07 17.33 -39.92
C VAL A 8 -28.67 17.34 -38.44
N ILE A 9 -29.15 16.39 -37.68
CA ILE A 9 -28.70 16.14 -36.31
C ILE A 9 -27.37 15.42 -36.35
N LEU A 10 -26.29 16.14 -36.05
CA LEU A 10 -24.94 15.61 -35.90
C LEU A 10 -24.84 14.92 -34.52
N CYS A 11 -25.00 13.60 -34.51
CA CYS A 11 -24.82 12.82 -33.29
C CYS A 11 -23.33 12.76 -32.96
N GLN A 12 -22.84 13.57 -32.02
CA GLN A 12 -21.49 13.49 -31.49
C GLN A 12 -21.43 12.28 -30.57
N VAL A 13 -20.89 11.16 -31.07
CA VAL A 13 -20.50 10.01 -30.27
C VAL A 13 -19.25 10.42 -29.49
N GLY A 14 -19.46 10.85 -28.27
CA GLY A 14 -18.37 11.06 -27.31
C GLY A 14 -17.67 9.72 -27.07
N LEU A 15 -16.47 9.54 -27.61
CA LEU A 15 -15.57 8.49 -27.17
C LEU A 15 -15.20 8.76 -25.71
N CYS A 16 -15.88 8.10 -24.78
CA CYS A 16 -15.35 7.94 -23.44
C CYS A 16 -14.08 7.11 -23.56
N LEU A 17 -12.94 7.76 -23.60
CA LEU A 17 -11.64 7.16 -23.32
C LEU A 17 -11.70 6.68 -21.88
N PHE A 18 -12.08 5.43 -21.67
CA PHE A 18 -11.77 4.73 -20.42
C PHE A 18 -10.25 4.74 -20.32
N ALA A 19 -9.71 5.49 -19.37
CA ALA A 19 -8.34 5.32 -18.96
C ALA A 19 -8.21 3.85 -18.57
N GLN A 20 -7.63 3.03 -19.44
CA GLN A 20 -7.28 1.67 -19.10
C GLN A 20 -6.32 1.78 -17.92
N ASP A 21 -6.69 1.20 -16.79
CA ASP A 21 -5.82 0.98 -15.65
C ASP A 21 -4.63 0.11 -16.11
N THR A 22 -3.65 0.76 -16.67
CA THR A 22 -2.52 0.08 -17.31
C THR A 22 -1.59 -0.41 -16.21
N ILE A 23 -1.50 -1.73 -16.06
CA ILE A 23 -0.50 -2.32 -15.15
C ILE A 23 0.88 -2.06 -15.76
N PRO A 24 1.80 -1.39 -15.05
CA PRO A 24 3.15 -1.15 -15.55
C PRO A 24 3.89 -2.46 -15.81
N GLU A 25 4.86 -2.43 -16.71
CA GLU A 25 5.76 -3.54 -16.99
C GLU A 25 6.48 -4.03 -15.71
N PRO A 26 6.79 -5.33 -15.58
CA PRO A 26 7.40 -5.91 -14.38
C PRO A 26 8.65 -5.16 -13.87
N ALA A 27 9.52 -4.72 -14.76
CA ALA A 27 10.71 -3.96 -14.38
C ALA A 27 10.36 -2.60 -13.76
N THR A 28 9.34 -1.93 -14.28
CA THR A 28 8.82 -0.67 -13.74
C THR A 28 8.17 -0.89 -12.37
N GLN A 29 7.35 -1.93 -12.23
CA GLN A 29 6.75 -2.29 -10.95
C GLN A 29 7.83 -2.55 -9.89
N ILE A 30 8.86 -3.35 -10.19
CA ILE A 30 9.98 -3.62 -9.27
C ILE A 30 10.66 -2.31 -8.85
N ARG A 31 11.00 -1.46 -9.81
CA ARG A 31 11.65 -0.17 -9.53
C ARG A 31 10.79 0.71 -8.61
N LEU A 32 9.49 0.78 -8.86
CA LEU A 32 8.57 1.58 -8.07
C LEU A 32 8.37 1.02 -6.66
N ALA A 33 8.21 -0.29 -6.51
CA ALA A 33 8.08 -0.93 -5.21
C ALA A 33 9.28 -0.65 -4.30
N LEU A 34 10.47 -0.60 -4.88
CA LEU A 34 11.71 -0.35 -4.15
C LEU A 34 11.90 1.10 -3.69
N LEU A 35 11.01 2.03 -4.05
CA LEU A 35 11.01 3.39 -3.49
C LEU A 35 10.78 3.39 -1.97
N ALA A 36 10.08 2.37 -1.45
CA ALA A 36 9.86 2.21 -0.01
C ALA A 36 11.02 1.49 0.71
N ALA A 37 11.94 0.84 0.00
CA ALA A 37 13.01 0.07 0.63
C ALA A 37 14.20 0.96 1.06
N PRO A 38 14.87 0.66 2.19
CA PRO A 38 16.19 1.21 2.50
C PRO A 38 17.18 0.90 1.39
N ASP A 39 18.09 1.84 1.08
CA ASP A 39 18.98 1.75 -0.09
C ASP A 39 19.87 0.49 -0.09
N ASP A 40 20.38 0.13 1.07
CA ASP A 40 21.23 -1.06 1.25
C ASP A 40 20.48 -2.41 1.15
N LYS A 41 19.15 -2.39 1.09
CA LYS A 41 18.29 -3.57 1.04
C LYS A 41 17.63 -3.79 -0.32
N LYS A 42 17.62 -2.79 -1.20
CA LYS A 42 16.85 -2.79 -2.45
C LYS A 42 17.16 -3.97 -3.36
N ASP A 43 18.43 -4.25 -3.58
CA ASP A 43 18.86 -5.22 -4.60
C ASP A 43 18.49 -6.66 -4.25
N SER A 44 18.39 -6.97 -2.98
CA SER A 44 18.14 -8.32 -2.47
C SER A 44 16.72 -8.53 -1.92
N ALA A 45 15.82 -7.53 -2.02
CA ALA A 45 14.45 -7.65 -1.56
C ALA A 45 13.59 -8.53 -2.47
N THR A 46 12.67 -9.29 -1.87
CA THR A 46 11.58 -9.97 -2.61
C THR A 46 10.57 -8.94 -3.07
N VAL A 47 10.10 -9.02 -4.32
CA VAL A 47 9.13 -8.07 -4.85
C VAL A 47 7.93 -8.82 -5.42
N TYR A 48 6.75 -8.47 -4.93
CA TYR A 48 5.46 -8.85 -5.49
C TYR A 48 4.87 -7.66 -6.24
N GLY A 49 4.21 -7.93 -7.35
CA GLY A 49 3.49 -6.96 -8.14
C GLY A 49 2.28 -7.60 -8.81
N TYR A 50 1.75 -6.96 -9.82
CA TYR A 50 0.49 -7.37 -10.42
C TYR A 50 0.67 -7.83 -11.86
N SER A 51 -0.02 -8.93 -12.21
CA SER A 51 -0.20 -9.38 -13.59
C SER A 51 -1.17 -8.45 -14.34
N THR A 52 -1.26 -8.61 -15.65
CA THR A 52 -2.26 -7.91 -16.48
C THR A 52 -3.70 -8.18 -16.05
N ASN A 53 -3.95 -9.30 -15.36
CA ASN A 53 -5.25 -9.66 -14.79
C ASN A 53 -5.46 -9.09 -13.37
N LYS A 54 -4.59 -8.19 -12.90
CA LYS A 54 -4.62 -7.59 -11.56
C LYS A 54 -4.46 -8.63 -10.42
N GLU A 55 -3.80 -9.75 -10.70
CA GLU A 55 -3.46 -10.74 -9.68
C GLU A 55 -2.09 -10.46 -9.11
N LEU A 56 -1.95 -10.55 -7.77
CA LEU A 56 -0.67 -10.39 -7.10
C LEU A 56 0.23 -11.60 -7.41
N ILE A 57 1.38 -11.34 -8.01
CA ILE A 57 2.35 -12.35 -8.43
C ILE A 57 3.76 -12.02 -7.93
N LEU A 58 4.62 -13.03 -7.82
CA LEU A 58 6.03 -12.84 -7.53
C LEU A 58 6.75 -12.31 -8.78
N LEU A 59 7.28 -11.08 -8.73
CA LEU A 59 8.06 -10.49 -9.80
C LEU A 59 9.57 -10.75 -9.64
N ARG A 60 10.07 -10.73 -8.40
CA ARG A 60 11.48 -10.99 -8.08
C ARG A 60 11.59 -11.74 -6.76
N LYS A 61 12.26 -12.88 -6.76
CA LYS A 61 12.67 -13.59 -5.53
C LYS A 61 13.91 -12.90 -4.96
N GLY A 62 13.83 -12.47 -3.72
CA GLY A 62 14.94 -11.86 -2.99
C GLY A 62 15.66 -12.85 -2.07
N THR A 63 16.75 -12.38 -1.47
CA THR A 63 17.58 -13.16 -0.54
C THR A 63 17.66 -12.55 0.85
N ASN A 64 17.25 -11.29 1.02
CA ASN A 64 17.18 -10.64 2.33
C ASN A 64 15.81 -10.82 3.01
N GLU A 65 15.62 -10.13 4.13
CA GLU A 65 14.42 -10.20 4.97
C GLU A 65 13.26 -9.35 4.48
N LEU A 66 13.42 -8.51 3.42
CA LEU A 66 12.37 -7.60 2.97
C LEU A 66 11.48 -8.22 1.90
N ILE A 67 10.19 -7.97 2.06
CA ILE A 67 9.14 -8.18 1.06
C ILE A 67 8.60 -6.80 0.67
N CYS A 68 8.68 -6.48 -0.63
CA CYS A 68 8.15 -5.24 -1.21
C CYS A 68 6.91 -5.54 -2.06
N LEU A 69 5.89 -4.74 -1.89
CA LEU A 69 4.65 -4.78 -2.66
C LEU A 69 4.56 -3.58 -3.58
N CYS A 70 4.21 -3.83 -4.82
CA CYS A 70 3.89 -2.79 -5.80
C CYS A 70 2.58 -2.08 -5.44
N ASP A 71 2.36 -0.98 -6.10
CA ASP A 71 1.12 -0.23 -6.06
C ASP A 71 -0.08 -1.10 -6.43
N ASP A 72 -1.15 -1.04 -5.63
CA ASP A 72 -2.37 -1.81 -5.85
C ASP A 72 -3.26 -1.11 -6.88
N PRO A 73 -3.42 -1.66 -8.08
CA PRO A 73 -4.21 -1.03 -9.15
C PRO A 73 -5.70 -0.89 -8.83
N ALA A 74 -6.17 -1.49 -7.73
CA ALA A 74 -7.53 -1.33 -7.25
C ALA A 74 -7.69 -0.15 -6.27
N GLN A 75 -6.59 0.52 -5.89
CA GLN A 75 -6.61 1.65 -4.96
C GLN A 75 -6.27 2.96 -5.68
N PRO A 76 -6.88 4.09 -5.30
CA PRO A 76 -6.53 5.37 -5.88
C PRO A 76 -5.19 5.90 -5.34
N GLY A 77 -4.44 6.62 -6.19
CA GLY A 77 -3.15 7.20 -5.84
C GLY A 77 -2.00 6.26 -6.08
N PHE A 78 -0.89 6.49 -5.40
CA PHE A 78 0.29 5.65 -5.44
C PHE A 78 0.72 5.26 -4.03
N SER A 79 0.83 3.98 -3.77
CA SER A 79 1.28 3.49 -2.47
C SER A 79 1.99 2.15 -2.60
N VAL A 80 3.28 2.14 -2.30
CA VAL A 80 4.12 0.94 -2.26
C VAL A 80 4.64 0.72 -0.85
N ALA A 81 4.87 -0.53 -0.50
CA ALA A 81 5.31 -0.87 0.85
C ALA A 81 6.41 -1.92 0.83
N CYS A 82 7.41 -1.76 1.70
CA CYS A 82 8.41 -2.79 1.98
C CYS A 82 8.41 -3.10 3.47
N TYR A 83 8.34 -4.37 3.85
CA TYR A 83 8.26 -4.79 5.25
C TYR A 83 9.11 -6.05 5.50
N HIS A 84 9.48 -6.23 6.76
CA HIS A 84 10.16 -7.43 7.20
C HIS A 84 9.27 -8.67 7.04
N ARG A 85 9.84 -9.79 6.59
CA ARG A 85 9.11 -11.04 6.30
C ARG A 85 8.27 -11.57 7.47
N ASP A 86 8.63 -11.25 8.71
CA ASP A 86 7.87 -11.69 9.89
C ASP A 86 6.49 -11.02 9.99
N LEU A 87 6.27 -9.92 9.24
CA LEU A 87 4.94 -9.32 9.06
C LEU A 87 4.11 -9.99 7.96
N GLU A 88 4.69 -10.88 7.15
CA GLU A 88 3.97 -11.44 6.00
C GLU A 88 2.66 -12.15 6.37
N PRO A 89 2.57 -12.97 7.41
CA PRO A 89 1.29 -13.58 7.79
C PRO A 89 0.19 -12.55 8.04
N PHE A 90 0.53 -11.47 8.75
CA PHE A 90 -0.38 -10.37 9.05
C PHE A 90 -0.76 -9.56 7.80
N MET A 91 0.20 -9.26 6.93
CA MET A 91 -0.02 -8.52 5.69
C MET A 91 -0.81 -9.34 4.68
N GLN A 92 -0.48 -10.60 4.51
CA GLN A 92 -1.19 -11.53 3.64
C GLN A 92 -2.66 -11.66 4.08
N ARG A 93 -2.91 -11.88 5.38
CA ARG A 93 -4.28 -11.98 5.91
C ARG A 93 -5.10 -10.72 5.61
N GLY A 94 -4.50 -9.55 5.72
CA GLY A 94 -5.15 -8.28 5.35
C GLY A 94 -5.54 -8.22 3.87
N ARG A 95 -4.66 -8.70 2.97
CA ARG A 95 -4.94 -8.77 1.52
C ARG A 95 -6.07 -9.76 1.21
N GLU A 96 -6.07 -10.94 1.85
CA GLU A 96 -7.12 -11.95 1.69
C GLU A 96 -8.50 -11.41 2.08
N LEU A 97 -8.59 -10.77 3.24
CA LEU A 97 -9.84 -10.19 3.73
C LEU A 97 -10.33 -9.03 2.83
N ARG A 98 -9.41 -8.19 2.33
CA ARG A 98 -9.76 -7.14 1.36
C ARG A 98 -10.31 -7.72 0.06
N LYS A 99 -9.70 -8.80 -0.45
CA LYS A 99 -10.22 -9.53 -1.63
C LYS A 99 -11.62 -10.12 -1.41
N GLN A 100 -11.97 -10.42 -0.16
CA GLN A 100 -13.33 -10.83 0.24
C GLN A 100 -14.31 -9.66 0.41
N GLY A 101 -13.90 -8.43 0.11
CA GLY A 101 -14.74 -7.23 0.21
C GLY A 101 -14.89 -6.68 1.63
N LYS A 102 -14.05 -7.09 2.59
CA LYS A 102 -14.10 -6.61 3.96
C LYS A 102 -13.63 -5.15 4.07
N SER A 103 -14.32 -4.35 4.85
CA SER A 103 -13.92 -2.99 5.21
C SER A 103 -12.65 -2.98 6.06
N GLN A 104 -11.97 -1.83 6.15
CA GLN A 104 -10.76 -1.70 6.99
C GLN A 104 -11.05 -2.01 8.47
N GLU A 105 -12.20 -1.59 8.97
CA GLU A 105 -12.64 -1.88 10.35
C GLU A 105 -12.88 -3.38 10.55
N GLU A 106 -13.59 -4.05 9.64
CA GLU A 106 -13.78 -5.50 9.70
C GLU A 106 -12.44 -6.25 9.64
N ILE A 107 -11.53 -5.85 8.75
CA ILE A 107 -10.19 -6.45 8.63
C ILE A 107 -9.43 -6.30 9.96
N PHE A 108 -9.47 -5.12 10.56
CA PHE A 108 -8.83 -4.87 11.84
C PHE A 108 -9.39 -5.78 12.94
N ASN A 109 -10.71 -5.84 13.08
CA ASN A 109 -11.39 -6.63 14.12
C ASN A 109 -11.18 -8.15 13.92
N ILE A 110 -11.26 -8.64 12.70
CA ILE A 110 -11.02 -10.05 12.38
C ILE A 110 -9.59 -10.43 12.75
N ARG A 111 -8.59 -9.65 12.32
CA ARG A 111 -7.19 -9.92 12.64
C ARG A 111 -6.91 -9.84 14.15
N GLU A 112 -7.52 -8.87 14.88
CA GLU A 112 -7.40 -8.81 16.33
C GLU A 112 -7.93 -10.10 16.99
N GLN A 113 -9.07 -10.58 16.54
CA GLN A 113 -9.64 -11.83 17.07
C GLN A 113 -8.75 -13.05 16.75
N GLU A 114 -8.29 -13.15 15.49
CA GLU A 114 -7.41 -14.25 15.05
C GLU A 114 -6.07 -14.26 15.82
N VAL A 115 -5.52 -13.08 16.14
CA VAL A 115 -4.29 -12.97 16.95
C VAL A 115 -4.57 -13.43 18.41
N LYS A 116 -5.67 -13.02 19.01
CA LYS A 116 -6.06 -13.45 20.38
C LYS A 116 -6.28 -14.96 20.47
N GLU A 117 -6.80 -15.55 19.41
CA GLU A 117 -7.02 -17.00 19.30
C GLU A 117 -5.75 -17.78 18.92
N GLY A 118 -4.63 -17.11 18.66
CA GLY A 118 -3.38 -17.73 18.21
C GLY A 118 -3.41 -18.27 16.77
N LYS A 119 -4.44 -17.92 15.97
CA LYS A 119 -4.59 -18.31 14.56
C LYS A 119 -3.74 -17.45 13.63
N LEU A 120 -3.54 -16.19 13.99
CA LEU A 120 -2.67 -15.25 13.27
C LEU A 120 -1.50 -14.87 14.17
N ILE A 121 -0.28 -15.09 13.67
CA ILE A 121 0.93 -14.83 14.45
C ILE A 121 1.43 -13.42 14.13
N MET A 122 1.68 -12.64 15.18
CA MET A 122 2.36 -11.34 15.11
C MET A 122 3.83 -11.47 15.48
N PRO A 123 4.69 -10.59 14.94
CA PRO A 123 6.10 -10.54 15.35
C PRO A 123 6.24 -10.32 16.86
N LYS A 124 7.19 -11.03 17.48
CA LYS A 124 7.52 -10.87 18.91
C LYS A 124 8.50 -9.73 19.17
N ALA A 125 9.29 -9.36 18.15
CA ALA A 125 10.24 -8.25 18.19
C ALA A 125 9.69 -7.05 17.40
N PRO A 126 10.16 -5.82 17.68
CA PRO A 126 9.86 -4.65 16.84
C PRO A 126 10.20 -4.91 15.38
N THR A 127 9.24 -4.70 14.48
CA THR A 127 9.36 -5.13 13.08
C THR A 127 8.98 -4.00 12.12
N SER A 128 9.84 -3.72 11.16
CA SER A 128 9.72 -2.55 10.28
C SER A 128 8.76 -2.77 9.11
N LEU A 129 8.08 -1.69 8.76
CA LEU A 129 7.34 -1.46 7.53
C LEU A 129 7.67 -0.06 7.03
N PHE A 130 7.98 0.08 5.76
CA PHE A 130 8.20 1.34 5.06
C PHE A 130 7.12 1.52 4.01
N VAL A 131 6.50 2.70 3.95
CA VAL A 131 5.45 3.01 2.98
C VAL A 131 5.82 4.28 2.24
N TYR A 132 5.95 4.19 0.92
CA TYR A 132 6.15 5.35 0.06
C TYR A 132 4.85 5.63 -0.69
N SER A 133 4.34 6.85 -0.56
CA SER A 133 3.04 7.24 -1.12
C SER A 133 3.11 8.57 -1.85
N ALA A 134 2.22 8.73 -2.84
CA ALA A 134 2.00 9.99 -3.54
C ALA A 134 0.51 10.17 -3.86
N ASN A 135 0.09 11.40 -4.13
CA ASN A 135 -1.28 11.68 -4.55
C ASN A 135 -1.52 11.17 -5.98
N VAL A 136 -2.81 11.00 -6.36
CA VAL A 136 -3.22 10.60 -7.73
C VAL A 136 -2.59 11.48 -8.81
N LYS A 137 -2.58 12.79 -8.63
CA LYS A 137 -2.02 13.76 -9.60
C LYS A 137 -0.50 13.70 -9.78
N ASP A 138 0.19 13.07 -8.83
CA ASP A 138 1.65 12.99 -8.76
C ASP A 138 2.19 11.64 -9.26
N TYR A 139 1.32 10.76 -9.77
CA TYR A 139 1.67 9.45 -10.30
C TYR A 139 1.23 9.30 -11.75
N ASP A 140 2.16 8.92 -12.63
CA ASP A 140 1.92 8.56 -14.02
C ASP A 140 2.24 7.06 -14.20
N PRO A 141 1.21 6.18 -14.24
CA PRO A 141 1.42 4.74 -14.36
C PRO A 141 1.98 4.33 -15.74
N ILE A 142 1.75 5.13 -16.78
CA ILE A 142 2.26 4.83 -18.15
C ILE A 142 3.76 5.03 -18.21
N LYS A 143 4.25 6.15 -17.64
CA LYS A 143 5.68 6.44 -17.56
C LYS A 143 6.37 5.78 -16.37
N GLY A 144 5.60 5.33 -15.37
CA GLY A 144 6.13 4.87 -14.12
C GLY A 144 6.82 5.98 -13.32
N GLU A 145 6.33 7.21 -13.41
CA GLU A 145 6.90 8.37 -12.71
C GLU A 145 6.08 8.74 -11.49
N VAL A 146 6.77 8.99 -10.38
CA VAL A 146 6.16 9.47 -9.14
C VAL A 146 6.82 10.77 -8.74
N LYS A 147 6.01 11.82 -8.48
CA LYS A 147 6.45 13.14 -8.01
C LYS A 147 5.89 13.40 -6.62
N ASN A 148 6.53 14.28 -5.86
CA ASN A 148 6.07 14.72 -4.53
C ASN A 148 5.68 13.57 -3.59
N GLY A 149 6.31 12.40 -3.76
CA GLY A 149 6.08 11.27 -2.87
C GLY A 149 6.79 11.45 -1.53
N TYR A 150 6.30 10.75 -0.51
CA TYR A 150 6.86 10.78 0.82
C TYR A 150 6.95 9.39 1.43
N LEU A 151 8.03 9.17 2.19
CA LEU A 151 8.30 7.92 2.89
C LEU A 151 7.86 8.03 4.35
N ARG A 152 7.06 7.07 4.80
CA ARG A 152 6.72 6.86 6.21
C ARG A 152 7.42 5.61 6.71
N SER A 153 7.97 5.70 7.92
CA SER A 153 8.52 4.54 8.63
C SER A 153 7.55 4.10 9.72
N VAL A 154 7.30 2.82 9.79
CA VAL A 154 6.39 2.18 10.74
C VAL A 154 7.14 1.05 11.44
N ILE A 155 7.00 0.96 12.75
CA ILE A 155 7.59 -0.14 13.53
C ILE A 155 6.47 -0.80 14.32
N TYR A 156 6.10 -2.01 13.93
CA TYR A 156 5.11 -2.81 14.66
C TYR A 156 5.66 -3.27 15.99
N ILE A 157 4.90 -3.02 17.04
CA ILE A 157 5.17 -3.40 18.44
C ILE A 157 3.83 -3.87 19.07
N PRO A 158 3.33 -5.05 18.68
CA PRO A 158 2.01 -5.51 19.07
C PRO A 158 1.73 -5.38 20.56
N TYR A 159 0.52 -4.90 20.90
CA TYR A 159 0.03 -4.68 22.26
C TYR A 159 0.77 -3.62 23.08
N ALA A 160 1.69 -2.86 22.50
CA ALA A 160 2.32 -1.74 23.18
C ALA A 160 1.30 -0.64 23.53
N THR A 161 1.51 0.02 24.67
CA THR A 161 0.68 1.12 25.17
C THR A 161 1.49 2.41 25.30
N ALA A 162 0.82 3.53 25.53
CA ALA A 162 1.50 4.79 25.81
C ALA A 162 2.39 4.69 27.06
N GLU A 163 1.93 3.98 28.08
CA GLU A 163 2.68 3.78 29.35
C GLU A 163 3.94 2.93 29.11
N SER A 164 3.81 1.86 28.29
CA SER A 164 4.96 0.96 28.02
C SER A 164 6.03 1.57 27.12
N THR A 165 5.67 2.60 26.33
CA THR A 165 6.57 3.20 25.34
C THR A 165 6.99 4.62 25.66
N GLY A 166 6.23 5.36 26.48
CA GLY A 166 6.41 6.81 26.68
C GLY A 166 6.04 7.65 25.45
N LEU A 167 5.50 7.06 24.39
CA LEU A 167 5.19 7.78 23.14
C LEU A 167 3.83 8.48 23.22
N PRO A 168 3.70 9.67 22.59
CA PRO A 168 2.42 10.34 22.45
C PRO A 168 1.50 9.55 21.49
N LEU A 169 0.17 9.72 21.66
CA LEU A 169 -0.85 9.10 20.81
C LEU A 169 -1.19 9.91 19.54
N ARG A 170 -0.51 11.03 19.32
CA ARG A 170 -0.66 11.91 18.15
C ARG A 170 0.69 12.52 17.80
N PRO A 171 0.97 12.81 16.53
CA PRO A 171 2.19 13.52 16.15
C PRO A 171 2.17 14.93 16.74
N GLN A 172 3.23 15.32 17.41
CA GLN A 172 3.39 16.67 18.02
C GLN A 172 4.23 17.59 17.16
N ALA A 173 5.07 17.03 16.28
CA ALA A 173 5.84 17.75 15.29
C ALA A 173 6.17 16.85 14.09
N PRO A 174 6.49 17.41 12.90
CA PRO A 174 6.98 16.64 11.76
C PRO A 174 8.20 15.78 12.13
N GLY A 175 8.19 14.52 11.74
CA GLY A 175 9.25 13.55 12.02
C GLY A 175 9.26 12.98 13.45
N MET A 176 8.43 13.47 14.37
CA MET A 176 8.33 12.87 15.70
C MET A 176 7.58 11.53 15.67
N PRO A 177 8.12 10.51 16.36
CA PRO A 177 7.42 9.23 16.51
C PRO A 177 6.19 9.37 17.42
N TRP A 178 5.15 8.62 17.11
CA TRP A 178 3.93 8.52 17.91
C TRP A 178 3.32 7.12 17.80
N LEU A 179 2.52 6.71 18.77
CA LEU A 179 1.94 5.38 18.85
C LEU A 179 0.53 5.36 18.26
N MET A 180 0.32 4.50 17.26
CA MET A 180 -1.00 4.20 16.70
C MET A 180 -1.54 2.88 17.24
N ASN A 181 -2.87 2.79 17.39
CA ASN A 181 -3.60 1.60 17.83
C ASN A 181 -3.07 0.98 19.14
N PRO A 182 -2.84 1.77 20.20
CA PRO A 182 -2.26 1.28 21.45
C PRO A 182 -3.06 0.11 22.03
N GLY A 183 -2.37 -0.86 22.62
CA GLY A 183 -2.99 -2.01 23.31
C GLY A 183 -3.63 -3.05 22.39
N THR A 184 -3.39 -3.00 21.08
CA THR A 184 -3.95 -3.94 20.09
C THR A 184 -2.87 -4.70 19.35
N HIS A 185 -3.26 -5.74 18.61
CA HIS A 185 -2.34 -6.44 17.67
C HIS A 185 -1.68 -5.50 16.68
N GLY A 186 -2.38 -4.43 16.29
CA GLY A 186 -1.94 -3.45 15.33
C GLY A 186 -1.17 -2.26 15.93
N ALA A 187 -0.76 -2.33 17.19
CA ALA A 187 0.04 -1.27 17.80
C ALA A 187 1.37 -1.07 17.06
N HIS A 188 1.66 0.17 16.67
CA HIS A 188 2.88 0.49 15.95
C HIS A 188 3.32 1.93 16.18
N ILE A 189 4.62 2.16 16.09
CA ILE A 189 5.21 3.49 16.04
C ILE A 189 5.11 3.99 14.61
N MET A 190 4.54 5.18 14.44
CA MET A 190 4.50 5.90 13.17
C MET A 190 5.50 7.03 13.18
N ILE A 191 6.30 7.15 12.11
CA ILE A 191 7.23 8.25 11.87
C ILE A 191 6.90 8.82 10.49
N ASN A 192 6.28 10.00 10.48
CA ASN A 192 5.98 10.73 9.25
C ASN A 192 7.23 11.53 8.81
N PRO A 193 7.39 11.82 7.51
CA PRO A 193 8.48 12.68 7.03
C PRO A 193 8.37 14.10 7.63
N LYS A 194 9.50 14.81 7.61
CA LYS A 194 9.58 16.22 7.96
C LYS A 194 8.97 17.13 6.90
#